data_b5992c6acad884596e5e276e9cf40350
#
_entry.id   b5992c6acad884596e5e276e9cf40350
#
_cell.length_a   1.000
_cell.length_b   1.000
_cell.length_c   1.000
_cell.angle_alpha   90.00
_cell.angle_beta   90.00
_cell.angle_gamma   90.00
#
_symmetry.space_group_name_H-M   'P 1'
#
loop_
_entity.id
_entity.type
_entity.pdbx_description
1 polymer ?
#
loop_
_entity_poly.entity_id
_entity_poly.type
_entity_poly.pdbx_seq_one_letter_code
_entity_poly.pdbx_strand_id
1 'polypeptide(L)'
;MEKKQFKIGLGTAIMLFLLLIIILIGVAVYIISLNNKEETNTGELKQAEVVTAEDTQLEQTENVTVVPTMQDKITADSSWCATFQLVWNDMKNEVVKKDIIFTPQEEIAENLNKEEFTEDMISDEYYYKKYGLKTLELKEEIKKGIKEKFNQESDILDKFSWSEDALNDPNNSDVKRYFFYTMLYRKFDFIKEFDKLDNGTFSKEYKDVKYFGIDGDTDDSVGDQIDVLYYNSKDDFAIILNTKTDDEVILCKNPKGETFKEIYNNMNNEADKYEGSSKFKDIDEFKMPNLEFNIEREYEEVEGKAFKTADPIYDTAVIVKAIQTIKFSLDEKGGEIKSEAAIDVKNFTTSVAEPKKEEPRYFYLDDTFVIFLREKGKDLPYFAGRIEDISKFQ
;
A
#
# COMPACT_ATOMS: atom_id res chain seq x y z
N MET A 1 19.36 31.23 59.87
CA MET A 1 18.03 31.07 59.31
C MET A 1 17.54 29.66 59.60
N GLU A 2 16.75 29.49 60.67
CA GLU A 2 16.20 28.19 61.06
C GLU A 2 15.04 27.79 60.10
N LYS A 3 15.17 26.61 59.56
CA LYS A 3 14.04 25.98 58.76
C LYS A 3 13.04 25.38 59.72
N LYS A 4 11.90 26.03 59.97
CA LYS A 4 10.76 25.42 60.67
C LYS A 4 10.25 24.20 59.89
N GLN A 5 10.51 23.01 60.41
CA GLN A 5 9.84 21.79 59.94
C GLN A 5 8.39 21.78 60.43
N PHE A 6 7.47 21.80 59.48
CA PHE A 6 6.04 21.64 59.75
C PHE A 6 5.77 20.14 59.94
N LYS A 7 5.62 19.72 61.21
CA LYS A 7 5.14 18.35 61.55
C LYS A 7 3.63 18.33 61.48
N ILE A 8 3.09 17.75 60.43
CA ILE A 8 1.67 17.45 60.35
C ILE A 8 1.37 16.31 61.31
N GLY A 9 0.49 16.53 62.28
CA GLY A 9 0.09 15.51 63.24
C GLY A 9 -0.63 14.34 62.54
N LEU A 10 -0.45 13.11 63.05
CA LEU A 10 -1.04 11.90 62.47
C LEU A 10 -2.55 12.03 62.20
N GLY A 11 -3.27 12.70 63.10
CA GLY A 11 -4.71 12.98 62.95
C GLY A 11 -5.04 13.87 61.75
N THR A 12 -4.20 14.89 61.49
CA THR A 12 -4.40 15.78 60.33
C THR A 12 -4.09 15.06 59.00
N ALA A 13 -3.09 14.17 59.02
CA ALA A 13 -2.76 13.35 57.84
C ALA A 13 -3.89 12.36 57.50
N ILE A 14 -4.49 11.72 58.52
CA ILE A 14 -5.63 10.81 58.33
C ILE A 14 -6.86 11.58 57.82
N MET A 15 -7.12 12.78 58.35
CA MET A 15 -8.24 13.61 57.91
C MET A 15 -8.09 14.05 56.43
N LEU A 16 -6.87 14.44 56.01
CA LEU A 16 -6.57 14.78 54.61
C LEU A 16 -6.73 13.57 53.64
N PHE A 17 -6.33 12.39 54.10
CA PHE A 17 -6.46 11.16 53.33
C PHE A 17 -7.92 10.77 53.13
N LEU A 18 -8.75 10.87 54.17
CA LEU A 18 -10.20 10.63 54.08
C LEU A 18 -10.90 11.65 53.18
N LEU A 19 -10.47 12.91 53.20
CA LEU A 19 -11.01 13.96 52.33
C LEU A 19 -10.66 13.69 50.89
N LEU A 20 -9.47 13.17 50.59
CA LEU A 20 -9.05 12.78 49.23
C LEU A 20 -9.88 11.60 48.69
N ILE A 21 -10.19 10.62 49.53
CA ILE A 21 -11.05 9.49 49.18
C ILE A 21 -12.48 9.95 48.84
N ILE A 22 -13.03 10.88 49.65
CA ILE A 22 -14.38 11.42 49.39
C ILE A 22 -14.41 12.18 48.08
N ILE A 23 -13.36 12.95 47.73
CA ILE A 23 -13.26 13.65 46.43
C ILE A 23 -13.17 12.64 45.29
N LEU A 24 -12.39 11.58 45.40
CA LEU A 24 -12.27 10.55 44.38
C LEU A 24 -13.60 9.81 44.15
N ILE A 25 -14.34 9.49 45.21
CA ILE A 25 -15.67 8.89 45.13
C ILE A 25 -16.66 9.87 44.47
N GLY A 26 -16.60 11.16 44.78
CA GLY A 26 -17.43 12.19 44.18
C GLY A 26 -17.19 12.32 42.68
N VAL A 27 -15.92 12.28 42.23
CA VAL A 27 -15.52 12.31 40.82
C VAL A 27 -16.03 11.05 40.07
N ALA A 28 -15.89 9.87 40.68
CA ALA A 28 -16.37 8.63 40.09
C ALA A 28 -17.90 8.62 39.94
N VAL A 29 -18.66 9.08 40.95
CA VAL A 29 -20.14 9.21 40.87
C VAL A 29 -20.52 10.25 39.83
N TYR A 30 -19.78 11.36 39.71
CA TYR A 30 -20.02 12.38 38.67
C TYR A 30 -19.82 11.84 37.26
N ILE A 31 -18.73 11.06 37.03
CA ILE A 31 -18.47 10.41 35.72
C ILE A 31 -19.57 9.39 35.39
N ILE A 32 -20.02 8.58 36.35
CA ILE A 32 -21.12 7.63 36.16
C ILE A 32 -22.44 8.39 35.89
N SER A 33 -22.67 9.54 36.52
CA SER A 33 -23.84 10.39 36.28
C SER A 33 -23.83 11.07 34.91
N LEU A 34 -22.63 11.37 34.34
CA LEU A 34 -22.52 11.88 33.00
C LEU A 34 -22.83 10.77 31.96
N ASN A 35 -22.29 9.57 32.15
CA ASN A 35 -22.62 8.43 31.29
C ASN A 35 -24.09 8.03 31.32
N ASN A 36 -24.76 8.11 32.49
CA ASN A 36 -26.20 7.81 32.61
C ASN A 36 -27.13 8.96 32.13
N LYS A 37 -26.60 10.16 31.84
CA LYS A 37 -27.40 11.24 31.25
C LYS A 37 -27.56 11.13 29.74
N GLU A 38 -26.75 10.30 29.07
CA GLU A 38 -26.90 10.01 27.64
C GLU A 38 -27.97 8.94 27.34
N GLU A 39 -28.45 8.19 28.35
CA GLU A 39 -29.44 7.11 28.14
C GLU A 39 -30.94 7.50 28.33
N THR A 40 -31.29 8.76 28.64
CA THR A 40 -32.69 9.16 28.81
C THR A 40 -33.10 10.29 27.86
N ASN A 41 -32.98 10.06 26.56
CA ASN A 41 -33.70 10.81 25.56
C ASN A 41 -34.19 9.86 24.44
N THR A 42 -35.11 8.94 24.80
CA THR A 42 -35.82 8.08 23.84
C THR A 42 -36.98 8.85 23.22
N GLY A 43 -36.67 9.68 22.24
CA GLY A 43 -37.59 9.98 21.16
C GLY A 43 -37.22 9.07 19.99
N GLU A 44 -38.22 8.40 19.40
CA GLU A 44 -38.09 7.45 18.29
C GLU A 44 -37.04 7.86 17.24
N LEU A 45 -35.85 7.34 17.34
CA LEU A 45 -34.90 7.26 16.24
C LEU A 45 -34.93 5.81 15.75
N LYS A 46 -35.34 5.64 14.48
CA LYS A 46 -35.13 4.42 13.72
C LYS A 46 -33.75 3.89 14.04
N GLN A 47 -33.69 2.60 14.40
CA GLN A 47 -32.42 1.86 14.40
C GLN A 47 -31.69 2.18 13.12
N ALA A 48 -30.64 3.00 13.24
CA ALA A 48 -29.54 2.92 12.29
C ALA A 48 -28.95 1.53 12.54
N GLU A 49 -29.15 0.63 11.59
CA GLU A 49 -28.36 -0.58 11.49
C GLU A 49 -26.90 -0.14 11.64
N VAL A 50 -26.27 -0.62 12.69
CA VAL A 50 -24.82 -0.69 12.73
C VAL A 50 -24.49 -1.66 11.60
N VAL A 51 -24.23 -1.13 10.41
CA VAL A 51 -23.56 -1.85 9.36
C VAL A 51 -22.17 -2.10 9.94
N THR A 52 -22.02 -3.25 10.61
CA THR A 52 -20.71 -3.87 10.70
C THR A 52 -20.25 -3.95 9.26
N ALA A 53 -19.19 -3.20 8.92
CA ALA A 53 -18.52 -3.38 7.65
C ALA A 53 -18.18 -4.88 7.61
N GLU A 54 -18.98 -5.65 6.88
CA GLU A 54 -18.59 -6.99 6.48
C GLU A 54 -17.27 -6.80 5.76
N ASP A 55 -16.25 -7.42 6.30
CA ASP A 55 -14.96 -7.57 5.68
C ASP A 55 -15.21 -8.39 4.41
N THR A 56 -15.63 -7.71 3.35
CA THR A 56 -15.84 -8.33 2.05
C THR A 56 -14.43 -8.75 1.63
N GLN A 57 -14.10 -10.03 1.83
CA GLN A 57 -12.84 -10.57 1.30
C GLN A 57 -12.89 -10.37 -0.20
N LEU A 58 -11.99 -9.52 -0.72
CA LEU A 58 -11.82 -9.34 -2.14
C LEU A 58 -11.52 -10.72 -2.74
N GLU A 59 -12.29 -11.10 -3.77
CA GLU A 59 -11.98 -12.32 -4.53
C GLU A 59 -10.56 -12.23 -5.09
N GLN A 60 -9.90 -13.36 -5.17
CA GLN A 60 -8.53 -13.40 -5.72
C GLN A 60 -8.56 -13.06 -7.21
N THR A 61 -7.77 -12.05 -7.59
CA THR A 61 -7.60 -11.67 -8.99
C THR A 61 -6.74 -12.70 -9.71
N GLU A 62 -7.33 -13.43 -10.64
CA GLU A 62 -6.66 -14.45 -11.41
C GLU A 62 -6.03 -13.92 -12.71
N ASN A 63 -5.06 -14.65 -13.25
CA ASN A 63 -4.43 -14.39 -14.55
C ASN A 63 -3.70 -13.04 -14.66
N VAL A 64 -3.17 -12.53 -13.55
CA VAL A 64 -2.23 -11.42 -13.49
C VAL A 64 -0.84 -11.96 -13.17
N THR A 65 0.15 -11.63 -13.98
CA THR A 65 1.54 -12.06 -13.76
C THR A 65 2.23 -11.13 -12.77
N VAL A 66 2.66 -11.64 -11.62
CA VAL A 66 3.53 -10.87 -10.71
C VAL A 66 4.99 -11.15 -11.05
N VAL A 67 5.73 -10.11 -11.43
CA VAL A 67 7.16 -10.20 -11.68
C VAL A 67 7.97 -9.88 -10.42
N PRO A 68 9.08 -10.58 -10.16
CA PRO A 68 9.86 -10.41 -8.93
C PRO A 68 10.64 -9.10 -8.89
N THR A 69 11.07 -8.57 -10.05
CA THR A 69 11.80 -7.30 -10.17
C THR A 69 11.24 -6.44 -11.30
N MET A 70 11.54 -5.15 -11.31
CA MET A 70 11.18 -4.25 -12.41
C MET A 70 11.89 -4.58 -13.73
N GLN A 71 12.94 -5.40 -13.70
CA GLN A 71 13.73 -5.81 -14.87
C GLN A 71 13.16 -7.04 -15.58
N ASP A 72 12.28 -7.77 -14.92
CA ASP A 72 11.69 -8.97 -15.52
C ASP A 72 10.71 -8.58 -16.61
N LYS A 73 10.62 -9.45 -17.64
CA LYS A 73 9.67 -9.25 -18.73
C LYS A 73 8.24 -9.35 -18.25
N ILE A 74 7.44 -8.38 -18.68
CA ILE A 74 6.02 -8.32 -18.37
C ILE A 74 5.17 -8.84 -19.54
N THR A 75 4.00 -9.36 -19.19
CA THR A 75 2.96 -9.77 -20.13
C THR A 75 1.82 -8.72 -20.16
N ALA A 76 0.68 -9.06 -20.74
CA ALA A 76 -0.46 -8.16 -20.88
C ALA A 76 -0.88 -7.54 -19.54
N ASP A 77 -1.31 -8.39 -18.59
CA ASP A 77 -1.66 -7.93 -17.24
C ASP A 77 -0.58 -8.40 -16.27
N SER A 78 0.17 -7.45 -15.76
CA SER A 78 1.31 -7.73 -14.91
C SER A 78 1.37 -6.76 -13.73
N SER A 79 1.94 -7.23 -12.63
CA SER A 79 2.18 -6.41 -11.44
C SER A 79 3.58 -6.65 -10.90
N TRP A 80 4.13 -5.65 -10.25
CA TRP A 80 5.36 -5.71 -9.46
C TRP A 80 5.18 -4.96 -8.15
N CYS A 81 5.74 -5.50 -7.09
CA CYS A 81 5.77 -4.85 -5.78
C CYS A 81 7.13 -5.05 -5.12
N ALA A 82 7.72 -3.98 -4.63
CA ALA A 82 9.07 -3.94 -4.08
C ALA A 82 9.31 -4.79 -2.84
N THR A 83 8.25 -5.14 -2.11
CA THR A 83 8.40 -5.78 -0.78
C THR A 83 9.12 -7.12 -0.81
N PHE A 84 8.99 -7.90 -1.88
CA PHE A 84 9.71 -9.16 -2.01
C PHE A 84 11.23 -8.95 -2.19
N GLN A 85 11.63 -7.93 -2.97
CA GLN A 85 13.03 -7.55 -3.10
C GLN A 85 13.63 -7.17 -1.74
N LEU A 86 12.89 -6.45 -0.89
CA LEU A 86 13.39 -6.01 0.41
C LEU A 86 13.68 -7.19 1.35
N VAL A 87 12.78 -8.17 1.43
CA VAL A 87 13.03 -9.36 2.28
C VAL A 87 14.16 -10.24 1.73
N TRP A 88 14.32 -10.26 0.39
CA TRP A 88 15.44 -10.95 -0.24
C TRP A 88 16.78 -10.30 0.11
N ASN A 89 16.84 -8.97 0.08
CA ASN A 89 18.02 -8.21 0.46
C ASN A 89 18.44 -8.51 1.90
N ASP A 90 17.49 -8.55 2.84
CA ASP A 90 17.79 -8.91 4.24
C ASP A 90 18.43 -10.29 4.33
N MET A 91 17.82 -11.29 3.69
CA MET A 91 18.36 -12.63 3.73
C MET A 91 19.74 -12.72 3.10
N LYS A 92 19.94 -12.07 1.94
CA LYS A 92 21.24 -11.99 1.28
C LYS A 92 22.28 -11.37 2.23
N ASN A 93 21.97 -10.24 2.86
CA ASN A 93 22.92 -9.44 3.62
C ASN A 93 23.15 -9.95 5.06
N GLU A 94 22.12 -10.54 5.69
CA GLU A 94 22.20 -10.96 7.09
C GLU A 94 22.51 -12.44 7.26
N VAL A 95 21.89 -13.31 6.44
CA VAL A 95 21.99 -14.77 6.58
C VAL A 95 23.09 -15.34 5.69
N VAL A 96 23.09 -14.95 4.41
CA VAL A 96 24.04 -15.50 3.42
C VAL A 96 25.33 -14.73 3.37
N LYS A 97 25.28 -13.40 3.57
CA LYS A 97 26.37 -12.43 3.52
C LYS A 97 27.13 -12.40 2.17
N LYS A 98 26.45 -12.79 1.12
CA LYS A 98 26.85 -12.79 -0.29
C LYS A 98 25.64 -13.09 -1.14
N ASP A 99 25.80 -13.15 -2.46
CA ASP A 99 24.72 -13.54 -3.36
C ASP A 99 24.14 -14.91 -3.00
N ILE A 100 22.82 -15.03 -3.06
CA ILE A 100 22.11 -16.29 -2.89
C ILE A 100 22.24 -17.06 -4.20
N ILE A 101 22.82 -18.26 -4.12
CA ILE A 101 23.10 -19.11 -5.28
C ILE A 101 22.47 -20.47 -5.08
N PHE A 102 21.63 -20.85 -6.02
CA PHE A 102 21.06 -22.20 -6.11
C PHE A 102 21.83 -23.08 -7.09
N THR A 103 21.56 -24.38 -7.08
CA THR A 103 22.14 -25.33 -8.02
C THR A 103 21.06 -26.27 -8.55
N PRO A 104 20.60 -26.10 -9.83
CA PRO A 104 21.01 -25.07 -10.77
C PRO A 104 20.63 -23.65 -10.32
N GLN A 105 21.30 -22.64 -10.85
CA GLN A 105 20.97 -21.25 -10.56
C GLN A 105 19.66 -20.88 -11.25
N GLU A 106 18.88 -20.01 -10.59
CA GLU A 106 17.61 -19.50 -11.07
C GLU A 106 17.73 -18.02 -11.45
N GLU A 107 17.15 -17.65 -12.57
CA GLU A 107 17.15 -16.27 -13.07
C GLU A 107 16.56 -15.28 -12.06
N ILE A 108 15.50 -15.66 -11.37
CA ILE A 108 14.89 -14.86 -10.29
C ILE A 108 15.92 -14.50 -9.21
N ALA A 109 16.76 -15.45 -8.80
CA ALA A 109 17.79 -15.18 -7.80
C ALA A 109 18.89 -14.26 -8.35
N GLU A 110 19.26 -14.41 -9.63
CA GLU A 110 20.24 -13.52 -10.28
C GLU A 110 19.71 -12.08 -10.32
N ASN A 111 18.44 -11.89 -10.64
CA ASN A 111 17.82 -10.58 -10.71
C ASN A 111 17.67 -9.95 -9.32
N LEU A 112 17.15 -10.68 -8.34
CA LEU A 112 16.99 -10.20 -6.97
C LEU A 112 18.34 -9.89 -6.28
N ASN A 113 19.42 -10.63 -6.59
CA ASN A 113 20.75 -10.38 -6.04
C ASN A 113 21.36 -9.04 -6.48
N LYS A 114 20.82 -8.38 -7.51
CA LYS A 114 21.26 -7.05 -7.96
C LYS A 114 20.88 -5.92 -7.00
N GLU A 115 19.92 -6.18 -6.09
CA GLU A 115 19.44 -5.21 -5.08
C GLU A 115 19.01 -3.86 -5.69
N GLU A 116 18.28 -3.89 -6.80
CA GLU A 116 17.91 -2.68 -7.53
C GLU A 116 16.87 -1.82 -6.79
N PHE A 117 16.18 -2.39 -5.80
CA PHE A 117 15.30 -1.67 -4.89
C PHE A 117 15.74 -1.94 -3.46
N THR A 118 15.92 -0.88 -2.67
CA THR A 118 16.45 -0.92 -1.31
C THR A 118 15.55 -0.14 -0.33
N GLU A 119 15.76 -0.29 0.97
CA GLU A 119 14.91 0.31 2.01
C GLU A 119 14.90 1.85 2.00
N ASP A 120 15.93 2.49 1.49
CA ASP A 120 15.99 3.95 1.34
C ASP A 120 15.04 4.49 0.25
N MET A 121 14.48 3.61 -0.58
CA MET A 121 13.56 3.93 -1.68
C MET A 121 12.08 3.90 -1.27
N ILE A 122 11.77 3.51 -0.04
CA ILE A 122 10.40 3.45 0.50
C ILE A 122 10.43 3.64 2.01
N SER A 123 9.47 4.36 2.57
CA SER A 123 9.33 4.51 4.01
C SER A 123 8.88 3.20 4.67
N ASP A 124 9.47 2.91 5.83
CA ASP A 124 9.17 1.71 6.61
C ASP A 124 7.67 1.55 6.92
N GLU A 125 6.94 2.65 7.10
CA GLU A 125 5.51 2.64 7.41
C GLU A 125 4.62 2.02 6.32
N TYR A 126 5.12 1.85 5.08
CA TYR A 126 4.33 1.38 3.94
C TYR A 126 4.29 -0.13 3.80
N TYR A 127 5.22 -0.86 4.43
CA TYR A 127 5.32 -2.30 4.26
C TYR A 127 5.63 -3.03 5.56
N TYR A 128 5.35 -4.32 5.57
CA TYR A 128 5.81 -5.26 6.56
C TYR A 128 6.60 -6.37 5.86
N LYS A 129 7.75 -6.73 6.41
CA LYS A 129 8.54 -7.88 5.96
C LYS A 129 9.02 -8.67 7.16
N LYS A 130 9.05 -9.97 7.02
CA LYS A 130 9.60 -10.88 8.02
C LYS A 130 10.07 -12.16 7.34
N TYR A 131 11.20 -12.64 7.77
CA TYR A 131 11.67 -13.97 7.44
C TYR A 131 12.23 -14.65 8.68
N GLY A 132 12.31 -15.97 8.65
CA GLY A 132 12.86 -16.77 9.74
C GLY A 132 12.66 -18.25 9.50
N LEU A 133 13.07 -19.05 10.47
CA LEU A 133 12.78 -20.49 10.44
C LEU A 133 11.26 -20.71 10.55
N LYS A 134 10.72 -21.61 9.72
CA LYS A 134 9.27 -21.85 9.60
C LYS A 134 8.71 -22.54 10.85
N THR A 135 8.51 -21.77 11.91
CA THR A 135 8.00 -22.18 13.23
C THR A 135 6.67 -21.53 13.56
N LEU A 136 5.93 -22.09 14.52
CA LEU A 136 4.75 -21.45 15.10
C LEU A 136 5.09 -20.08 15.68
N GLU A 137 6.26 -19.93 16.30
CA GLU A 137 6.72 -18.64 16.82
C GLU A 137 6.81 -17.59 15.72
N LEU A 138 7.43 -17.90 14.58
CA LEU A 138 7.50 -16.98 13.43
C LEU A 138 6.11 -16.62 12.92
N LYS A 139 5.18 -17.58 12.85
CA LYS A 139 3.79 -17.33 12.45
C LYS A 139 3.13 -16.28 13.35
N GLU A 140 3.23 -16.48 14.67
CA GLU A 140 2.65 -15.55 15.65
C GLU A 140 3.33 -14.17 15.62
N GLU A 141 4.65 -14.12 15.41
CA GLU A 141 5.38 -12.85 15.20
C GLU A 141 4.87 -12.11 13.97
N ILE A 142 4.65 -12.79 12.85
CA ILE A 142 4.12 -12.19 11.62
C ILE A 142 2.71 -11.66 11.87
N LYS A 143 1.79 -12.48 12.40
CA LYS A 143 0.42 -12.06 12.72
C LYS A 143 0.40 -10.83 13.64
N LYS A 144 1.19 -10.86 14.69
CA LYS A 144 1.32 -9.75 15.63
C LYS A 144 1.87 -8.48 14.95
N GLY A 145 2.95 -8.61 14.17
CA GLY A 145 3.56 -7.47 13.48
C GLY A 145 2.63 -6.80 12.48
N ILE A 146 1.87 -7.56 11.70
CA ILE A 146 0.85 -7.03 10.77
C ILE A 146 -0.24 -6.31 11.55
N LYS A 147 -0.72 -6.93 12.65
CA LYS A 147 -1.80 -6.34 13.46
C LYS A 147 -1.34 -5.05 14.13
N GLU A 148 -0.13 -5.01 14.69
CA GLU A 148 0.42 -3.81 15.35
C GLU A 148 0.71 -2.68 14.35
N LYS A 149 1.24 -3.01 13.17
CA LYS A 149 1.66 -2.02 12.19
C LYS A 149 0.50 -1.48 11.36
N PHE A 150 -0.38 -2.36 10.89
CA PHE A 150 -1.42 -2.01 9.91
C PHE A 150 -2.85 -2.23 10.40
N ASN A 151 -3.03 -2.78 11.61
CA ASN A 151 -4.33 -3.26 12.10
C ASN A 151 -4.99 -4.28 11.13
N GLN A 152 -4.18 -5.06 10.41
CA GLN A 152 -4.60 -6.06 9.44
C GLN A 152 -4.42 -7.48 9.97
N GLU A 153 -5.05 -8.44 9.30
CA GLU A 153 -4.93 -9.88 9.54
C GLU A 153 -4.50 -10.56 8.23
N SER A 154 -3.89 -11.73 8.34
CA SER A 154 -3.44 -12.52 7.18
C SER A 154 -3.88 -13.96 7.32
N ASP A 155 -4.89 -14.34 6.54
CA ASP A 155 -5.44 -15.70 6.52
C ASP A 155 -4.52 -16.69 5.76
N ILE A 156 -3.65 -16.18 4.90
CA ILE A 156 -2.73 -16.99 4.12
C ILE A 156 -1.82 -17.84 5.02
N LEU A 157 -1.43 -17.30 6.19
CA LEU A 157 -0.57 -18.01 7.14
C LEU A 157 -1.22 -19.27 7.72
N ASP A 158 -2.55 -19.33 7.73
CA ASP A 158 -3.33 -20.45 8.24
C ASP A 158 -3.48 -21.58 7.20
N LYS A 159 -3.17 -21.31 5.94
CA LYS A 159 -3.17 -22.31 4.87
C LYS A 159 -1.97 -23.27 4.95
N PHE A 160 -0.94 -22.97 5.77
CA PHE A 160 0.29 -23.75 5.85
C PHE A 160 0.40 -24.53 7.16
N SER A 161 1.10 -25.68 7.09
CA SER A 161 1.52 -26.40 8.28
C SER A 161 2.75 -25.73 8.91
N TRP A 162 2.76 -25.61 10.23
CA TRP A 162 3.84 -25.01 11.01
C TRP A 162 4.35 -26.03 12.03
N SER A 163 5.66 -26.01 12.33
CA SER A 163 6.26 -26.87 13.34
C SER A 163 6.56 -26.08 14.63
N GLU A 164 6.46 -26.74 15.78
CA GLU A 164 6.84 -26.14 17.06
C GLU A 164 8.35 -25.86 17.14
N ASP A 165 9.16 -26.68 16.45
CA ASP A 165 10.61 -26.56 16.43
C ASP A 165 11.13 -26.89 15.01
N ALA A 166 11.74 -25.88 14.37
CA ALA A 166 12.30 -26.01 13.02
C ALA A 166 13.54 -26.92 12.96
N LEU A 167 14.20 -27.17 14.08
CA LEU A 167 15.39 -28.02 14.18
C LEU A 167 15.06 -29.49 14.48
N ASN A 168 13.85 -29.76 14.98
CA ASN A 168 13.41 -31.10 15.37
C ASN A 168 12.63 -31.86 14.27
N ASP A 169 12.82 -31.52 13.00
CA ASP A 169 12.33 -32.37 11.93
C ASP A 169 13.14 -33.70 11.94
N PRO A 170 12.53 -34.84 12.31
CA PRO A 170 13.25 -36.13 12.45
C PRO A 170 13.86 -36.60 11.12
N ASN A 171 13.48 -36.01 10.00
CA ASN A 171 13.96 -36.37 8.68
C ASN A 171 15.11 -35.52 8.15
N ASN A 172 15.39 -34.34 8.75
CA ASN A 172 16.44 -33.46 8.25
C ASN A 172 16.83 -32.35 9.25
N SER A 173 17.45 -32.72 10.37
CA SER A 173 17.88 -31.79 11.42
C SER A 173 19.01 -30.80 11.00
N ASP A 174 19.71 -31.12 9.88
CA ASP A 174 20.90 -30.38 9.46
C ASP A 174 20.60 -29.25 8.44
N VAL A 175 19.36 -29.08 8.00
CA VAL A 175 18.96 -28.09 7.01
C VAL A 175 17.97 -27.12 7.61
N LYS A 176 18.33 -25.84 7.61
CA LYS A 176 17.45 -24.76 8.04
C LYS A 176 16.35 -24.51 7.01
N ARG A 177 15.10 -24.42 7.46
CA ARG A 177 13.92 -24.17 6.63
C ARG A 177 13.40 -22.77 6.87
N TYR A 178 13.57 -21.90 5.89
CA TYR A 178 13.13 -20.51 5.95
C TYR A 178 11.75 -20.32 5.33
N PHE A 179 11.01 -19.44 5.94
CA PHE A 179 9.75 -18.87 5.44
C PHE A 179 9.90 -17.37 5.26
N PHE A 180 9.39 -16.86 4.16
CA PHE A 180 9.41 -15.43 3.82
C PHE A 180 7.99 -14.91 3.75
N TYR A 181 7.78 -13.75 4.32
CA TYR A 181 6.51 -13.05 4.27
C TYR A 181 6.71 -11.57 4.02
N THR A 182 5.94 -11.03 3.10
CA THR A 182 5.87 -9.59 2.86
C THR A 182 4.44 -9.14 2.64
N MET A 183 4.12 -7.95 3.11
CA MET A 183 2.87 -7.25 2.86
C MET A 183 3.17 -5.81 2.55
N LEU A 184 2.68 -5.31 1.43
CA LEU A 184 2.55 -3.89 1.17
C LEU A 184 1.18 -3.46 1.70
N TYR A 185 1.15 -2.40 2.47
CA TYR A 185 -0.07 -1.79 2.95
C TYR A 185 0.05 -0.28 2.88
N ARG A 186 -0.75 0.34 2.02
CA ARG A 186 -0.79 1.79 1.88
C ARG A 186 -2.20 2.26 1.62
N LYS A 187 -2.59 3.34 2.29
CA LYS A 187 -3.80 4.11 2.02
C LYS A 187 -3.41 5.55 1.75
N PHE A 188 -3.99 6.12 0.72
CA PHE A 188 -3.85 7.54 0.42
C PHE A 188 -5.17 8.11 -0.10
N ASP A 189 -5.46 9.35 0.25
CA ASP A 189 -6.58 10.10 -0.32
C ASP A 189 -6.02 11.11 -1.33
N PHE A 190 -6.76 11.35 -2.40
CA PHE A 190 -6.49 12.49 -3.27
C PHE A 190 -6.66 13.81 -2.51
N ILE A 191 -5.94 14.85 -2.90
CA ILE A 191 -6.02 16.18 -2.27
C ILE A 191 -7.47 16.69 -2.30
N LYS A 192 -8.16 16.46 -3.43
CA LYS A 192 -9.58 16.67 -3.63
C LYS A 192 -10.17 15.41 -4.26
N GLU A 193 -11.36 15.03 -3.83
CA GLU A 193 -12.10 13.93 -4.43
C GLU A 193 -12.41 14.26 -5.89
N PHE A 194 -12.17 13.31 -6.79
CA PHE A 194 -12.60 13.40 -8.19
C PHE A 194 -14.10 13.12 -8.30
N ASP A 195 -14.70 13.48 -9.42
CA ASP A 195 -16.08 13.12 -9.70
C ASP A 195 -16.21 11.69 -10.19
N LYS A 196 -17.33 11.04 -9.81
CA LYS A 196 -17.75 9.79 -10.45
C LYS A 196 -18.30 10.12 -11.83
N LEU A 197 -17.71 9.51 -12.83
CA LEU A 197 -18.15 9.70 -14.21
C LEU A 197 -19.14 8.60 -14.65
N ASP A 198 -19.83 8.85 -15.75
CA ASP A 198 -20.65 7.82 -16.38
C ASP A 198 -19.82 6.59 -16.76
N ASN A 199 -20.41 5.40 -16.62
CA ASN A 199 -19.80 4.18 -17.08
C ASN A 199 -19.45 4.27 -18.57
N GLY A 200 -18.31 3.70 -18.94
CA GLY A 200 -17.80 3.78 -20.30
C GLY A 200 -17.31 2.45 -20.84
N THR A 201 -16.47 2.55 -21.87
CA THR A 201 -15.81 1.38 -22.47
C THR A 201 -14.31 1.49 -22.28
N PHE A 202 -13.64 0.35 -22.13
CA PHE A 202 -12.19 0.23 -22.10
C PHE A 202 -11.76 -0.65 -23.30
N SER A 203 -10.71 -0.24 -24.02
CA SER A 203 -10.20 -0.90 -25.26
C SER A 203 -11.28 -1.18 -26.31
N LYS A 204 -12.43 -0.49 -26.28
CA LYS A 204 -13.61 -0.72 -27.12
C LYS A 204 -14.26 -2.11 -26.95
N GLU A 205 -13.72 -2.95 -26.09
CA GLU A 205 -14.15 -4.33 -25.86
C GLU A 205 -14.95 -4.46 -24.56
N TYR A 206 -14.42 -3.90 -23.46
CA TYR A 206 -15.04 -4.00 -22.15
C TYR A 206 -16.02 -2.85 -21.96
N LYS A 207 -17.28 -3.19 -21.63
CA LYS A 207 -18.38 -2.23 -21.46
C LYS A 207 -18.74 -2.09 -20.00
N ASP A 208 -19.46 -1.02 -19.68
CA ASP A 208 -19.97 -0.73 -18.34
C ASP A 208 -18.88 -0.55 -17.28
N VAL A 209 -17.66 -0.20 -17.72
CA VAL A 209 -16.52 0.10 -16.88
C VAL A 209 -16.79 1.36 -16.05
N LYS A 210 -16.61 1.28 -14.74
CA LYS A 210 -16.74 2.40 -13.81
C LYS A 210 -15.55 3.33 -13.95
N TYR A 211 -15.82 4.63 -13.99
CA TYR A 211 -14.79 5.66 -14.13
C TYR A 211 -14.97 6.77 -13.09
N PHE A 212 -13.86 7.41 -12.77
CA PHE A 212 -13.83 8.68 -12.07
C PHE A 212 -12.91 9.66 -12.82
N GLY A 213 -13.01 10.95 -12.51
CA GLY A 213 -12.15 11.93 -13.17
C GLY A 213 -12.64 13.36 -13.10
N ILE A 214 -12.36 14.11 -14.17
CA ILE A 214 -12.71 15.50 -14.38
C ILE A 214 -13.37 15.63 -15.75
N ASP A 215 -14.57 16.20 -15.78
CA ASP A 215 -15.28 16.57 -17.00
C ASP A 215 -15.71 18.05 -16.95
N GLY A 216 -16.52 18.48 -17.92
CA GLY A 216 -16.92 19.89 -18.04
C GLY A 216 -17.79 20.44 -16.91
N ASP A 217 -18.29 19.60 -16.00
CA ASP A 217 -19.12 19.98 -14.85
C ASP A 217 -18.34 19.93 -13.52
N THR A 218 -17.10 19.41 -13.53
CA THR A 218 -16.23 19.31 -12.35
C THR A 218 -15.68 20.67 -11.95
N ASP A 219 -15.50 20.92 -10.64
CA ASP A 219 -14.85 22.14 -10.12
C ASP A 219 -13.40 22.23 -10.63
N ASP A 220 -13.04 23.36 -11.29
CA ASP A 220 -11.72 23.58 -11.91
C ASP A 220 -10.56 23.28 -10.95
N SER A 221 -10.75 23.54 -9.65
CA SER A 221 -9.73 23.33 -8.64
C SER A 221 -9.39 21.86 -8.34
N VAL A 222 -10.17 20.89 -8.85
CA VAL A 222 -9.85 19.47 -8.77
C VAL A 222 -8.66 19.13 -9.66
N GLY A 223 -8.49 19.85 -10.77
CA GLY A 223 -7.35 19.70 -11.66
C GLY A 223 -6.00 20.12 -11.09
N ASP A 224 -5.98 20.98 -10.06
CA ASP A 224 -4.74 21.48 -9.43
C ASP A 224 -3.83 20.36 -8.86
N GLN A 225 -4.40 19.19 -8.58
CA GLN A 225 -3.67 18.03 -8.05
C GLN A 225 -3.04 17.16 -9.14
N ILE A 226 -3.23 17.50 -10.43
CA ILE A 226 -2.69 16.75 -11.56
C ILE A 226 -1.49 17.50 -12.13
N ASP A 227 -0.33 16.84 -12.14
CA ASP A 227 0.85 17.30 -12.87
C ASP A 227 0.99 16.51 -14.17
N VAL A 228 1.21 17.21 -15.29
CA VAL A 228 1.39 16.60 -16.61
C VAL A 228 2.87 16.38 -16.86
N LEU A 229 3.28 15.12 -16.95
CA LEU A 229 4.65 14.76 -17.31
C LEU A 229 4.90 14.99 -18.80
N TYR A 230 4.00 14.50 -19.65
CA TYR A 230 3.97 14.81 -21.07
C TYR A 230 2.59 14.52 -21.67
N TYR A 231 2.29 15.17 -22.80
CA TYR A 231 1.10 14.92 -23.61
C TYR A 231 1.45 15.03 -25.09
N ASN A 232 1.67 13.90 -25.74
CA ASN A 232 1.92 13.82 -27.18
C ASN A 232 0.61 13.74 -27.97
N SER A 233 -0.38 13.04 -27.41
CA SER A 233 -1.74 12.92 -27.93
C SER A 233 -2.66 12.35 -26.85
N LYS A 234 -3.98 12.28 -27.12
CA LYS A 234 -4.95 11.59 -26.25
C LYS A 234 -4.65 10.09 -26.05
N ASP A 235 -3.82 9.49 -26.88
CA ASP A 235 -3.42 8.08 -26.83
C ASP A 235 -1.96 7.87 -26.39
N ASP A 236 -1.22 8.95 -26.06
CA ASP A 236 0.18 8.87 -25.61
C ASP A 236 0.50 10.03 -24.66
N PHE A 237 0.42 9.79 -23.36
CA PHE A 237 0.66 10.77 -22.30
C PHE A 237 1.07 10.10 -20.97
N ALA A 238 1.61 10.91 -20.07
CA ALA A 238 1.77 10.54 -18.67
C ALA A 238 1.45 11.70 -17.74
N ILE A 239 0.86 11.38 -16.59
CA ILE A 239 0.45 12.33 -15.56
C ILE A 239 0.77 11.79 -14.17
N ILE A 240 0.82 12.71 -13.19
CA ILE A 240 0.89 12.39 -11.77
C ILE A 240 -0.38 12.91 -11.10
N LEU A 241 -1.06 12.06 -10.34
CA LEU A 241 -2.09 12.46 -9.41
C LEU A 241 -1.45 12.59 -8.02
N ASN A 242 -1.46 13.79 -7.48
CA ASN A 242 -0.91 14.10 -6.16
C ASN A 242 -1.92 13.73 -5.07
N THR A 243 -1.45 13.23 -3.94
CA THR A 243 -2.26 12.81 -2.81
C THR A 243 -2.09 13.73 -1.60
N LYS A 244 -2.92 13.57 -0.57
CA LYS A 244 -2.77 14.26 0.72
C LYS A 244 -1.56 13.80 1.51
N THR A 245 -1.10 12.62 1.21
CA THR A 245 0.10 11.99 1.78
C THR A 245 1.28 12.13 0.81
N ASP A 246 2.39 11.48 1.12
CA ASP A 246 3.59 11.54 0.27
C ASP A 246 3.56 10.52 -0.89
N ASP A 247 2.37 10.08 -1.33
CA ASP A 247 2.23 9.20 -2.48
C ASP A 247 1.98 9.96 -3.77
N GLU A 248 2.55 9.49 -4.85
CA GLU A 248 2.31 9.92 -6.22
C GLU A 248 1.76 8.75 -7.03
N VAL A 249 0.57 8.94 -7.62
CA VAL A 249 -0.03 7.98 -8.56
C VAL A 249 0.37 8.42 -9.96
N ILE A 250 1.29 7.69 -10.57
CA ILE A 250 1.82 8.02 -11.90
C ILE A 250 1.12 7.13 -12.92
N LEU A 251 0.50 7.73 -13.91
CA LEU A 251 -0.28 7.05 -14.95
C LEU A 251 0.37 7.29 -16.31
N CYS A 252 0.63 6.21 -17.06
CA CYS A 252 1.23 6.26 -18.39
C CYS A 252 0.38 5.46 -19.38
N LYS A 253 -0.28 6.15 -20.31
CA LYS A 253 -1.02 5.53 -21.42
C LYS A 253 -0.08 5.19 -22.56
N ASN A 254 -0.33 4.08 -23.23
CA ASN A 254 0.51 3.53 -24.30
C ASN A 254 1.97 3.30 -23.86
N PRO A 255 2.18 2.49 -22.80
CA PRO A 255 3.50 2.28 -22.21
C PRO A 255 4.46 1.61 -23.20
N LYS A 256 5.69 2.15 -23.29
CA LYS A 256 6.72 1.68 -24.24
C LYS A 256 7.85 0.98 -23.45
N GLY A 257 7.97 -0.33 -23.62
CA GLY A 257 8.98 -1.18 -22.98
C GLY A 257 8.47 -2.60 -22.74
N GLU A 258 9.39 -3.53 -22.55
CA GLU A 258 9.10 -4.94 -22.25
C GLU A 258 9.21 -5.25 -20.74
N THR A 259 9.66 -4.28 -19.93
CA THR A 259 9.82 -4.37 -18.48
C THR A 259 9.29 -3.10 -17.82
N PHE A 260 8.89 -3.17 -16.55
CA PHE A 260 8.47 -1.96 -15.82
C PHE A 260 9.59 -0.91 -15.73
N LYS A 261 10.85 -1.34 -15.64
CA LYS A 261 12.01 -0.45 -15.62
C LYS A 261 12.17 0.32 -16.93
N GLU A 262 12.05 -0.37 -18.06
CA GLU A 262 12.09 0.27 -19.37
C GLU A 262 10.97 1.27 -19.55
N ILE A 263 9.72 0.89 -19.18
CA ILE A 263 8.56 1.77 -19.27
C ILE A 263 8.78 3.02 -18.42
N TYR A 264 9.22 2.86 -17.17
CA TYR A 264 9.48 3.97 -16.25
C TYR A 264 10.56 4.91 -16.79
N ASN A 265 11.67 4.35 -17.30
CA ASN A 265 12.75 5.14 -17.88
C ASN A 265 12.32 5.86 -19.16
N ASN A 266 11.59 5.19 -20.05
CA ASN A 266 11.08 5.78 -21.28
C ASN A 266 10.10 6.91 -21.00
N MET A 267 9.19 6.73 -20.04
CA MET A 267 8.27 7.75 -19.57
C MET A 267 9.01 8.99 -19.07
N ASN A 268 10.01 8.82 -18.20
CA ASN A 268 10.81 9.94 -17.69
C ASN A 268 11.61 10.63 -18.78
N ASN A 269 12.17 9.89 -19.73
CA ASN A 269 12.88 10.45 -20.88
C ASN A 269 11.95 11.29 -21.80
N GLU A 270 10.69 10.91 -21.93
CA GLU A 270 9.71 11.72 -22.67
C GLU A 270 9.30 12.96 -21.86
N ALA A 271 9.15 12.83 -20.53
CA ALA A 271 8.90 13.95 -19.63
C ALA A 271 10.01 15.02 -19.71
N ASP A 272 11.28 14.61 -19.72
CA ASP A 272 12.43 15.51 -19.80
C ASP A 272 12.50 16.31 -21.12
N LYS A 273 11.88 15.80 -22.18
CA LYS A 273 11.83 16.44 -23.50
C LYS A 273 10.55 17.25 -23.74
N TYR A 274 9.59 17.13 -22.85
CA TYR A 274 8.31 17.78 -23.04
C TYR A 274 8.37 19.28 -22.84
N GLU A 275 8.05 20.05 -23.87
CA GLU A 275 8.05 21.52 -23.87
C GLU A 275 6.65 22.10 -23.66
N GLY A 276 5.61 21.27 -23.51
CA GLY A 276 4.23 21.70 -23.29
C GLY A 276 3.96 22.10 -21.83
N SER A 277 2.70 22.43 -21.53
CA SER A 277 2.29 22.77 -20.15
C SER A 277 2.33 21.55 -19.24
N SER A 278 3.12 21.62 -18.18
CA SER A 278 3.13 20.64 -17.09
C SER A 278 1.95 20.79 -16.13
N LYS A 279 1.10 21.79 -16.31
CA LYS A 279 -0.11 21.99 -15.52
C LYS A 279 -1.32 21.47 -16.27
N PHE A 280 -2.19 20.79 -15.53
CA PHE A 280 -3.56 20.51 -15.97
C PHE A 280 -4.33 21.83 -16.05
N LYS A 281 -5.11 22.02 -17.11
CA LYS A 281 -5.82 23.27 -17.39
C LYS A 281 -7.31 23.07 -17.16
N ASP A 282 -8.04 24.13 -16.87
CA ASP A 282 -9.49 24.13 -16.61
C ASP A 282 -10.32 23.54 -17.78
N ILE A 283 -9.76 23.54 -18.99
CA ILE A 283 -10.39 22.96 -20.19
C ILE A 283 -9.99 21.51 -20.48
N ASP A 284 -9.03 20.96 -19.71
CA ASP A 284 -8.57 19.57 -19.89
C ASP A 284 -9.55 18.61 -19.20
N GLU A 285 -9.64 17.41 -19.71
CA GLU A 285 -10.48 16.35 -19.13
C GLU A 285 -9.63 15.16 -18.72
N PHE A 286 -9.99 14.53 -17.60
CA PHE A 286 -9.32 13.36 -17.06
C PHE A 286 -10.32 12.24 -16.77
N LYS A 287 -9.98 10.99 -17.17
CA LYS A 287 -10.82 9.81 -16.97
C LYS A 287 -9.97 8.60 -16.63
N MET A 288 -10.21 8.00 -15.47
CA MET A 288 -9.51 6.84 -14.92
C MET A 288 -10.52 5.75 -14.55
N PRO A 289 -10.33 4.48 -14.97
CA PRO A 289 -11.16 3.39 -14.49
C PRO A 289 -10.90 3.15 -13.00
N ASN A 290 -11.95 2.80 -12.24
CA ASN A 290 -11.76 2.26 -10.90
C ASN A 290 -10.94 0.98 -10.98
N LEU A 291 -10.05 0.77 -10.03
CA LEU A 291 -9.25 -0.45 -9.93
C LEU A 291 -9.48 -1.11 -8.58
N GLU A 292 -9.61 -2.43 -8.59
CA GLU A 292 -9.66 -3.25 -7.40
C GLU A 292 -9.02 -4.61 -7.71
N PHE A 293 -7.99 -5.00 -6.96
CA PHE A 293 -7.39 -6.31 -7.14
C PHE A 293 -6.75 -6.86 -5.86
N ASN A 294 -6.74 -8.19 -5.77
CA ASN A 294 -6.13 -8.96 -4.71
C ASN A 294 -5.33 -10.10 -5.33
N ILE A 295 -4.03 -9.92 -5.43
CA ILE A 295 -3.11 -10.85 -6.08
C ILE A 295 -2.28 -11.54 -5.00
N GLU A 296 -2.19 -12.87 -5.10
CA GLU A 296 -1.32 -13.71 -4.29
C GLU A 296 -0.29 -14.37 -5.20
N ARG A 297 0.99 -14.19 -4.92
CA ARG A 297 2.10 -14.81 -5.65
C ARG A 297 2.89 -15.73 -4.74
N GLU A 298 2.93 -17.01 -5.08
CA GLU A 298 3.90 -17.97 -4.57
C GLU A 298 5.11 -18.01 -5.51
N TYR A 299 6.31 -17.89 -4.94
CA TYR A 299 7.55 -17.93 -5.70
C TYR A 299 8.10 -19.35 -5.73
N GLU A 300 7.38 -20.26 -6.41
CA GLU A 300 7.73 -21.68 -6.53
C GLU A 300 9.13 -21.88 -7.11
N GLU A 301 9.65 -20.92 -7.89
CA GLU A 301 10.96 -20.96 -8.52
C GLU A 301 12.10 -21.02 -7.50
N VAL A 302 11.90 -20.52 -6.28
CA VAL A 302 12.90 -20.55 -5.21
C VAL A 302 12.57 -21.58 -4.11
N GLU A 303 11.38 -22.14 -4.12
CA GLU A 303 10.94 -23.10 -3.12
C GLU A 303 11.62 -24.46 -3.28
N GLY A 304 11.94 -25.11 -2.16
CA GLY A 304 12.62 -26.40 -2.11
C GLY A 304 14.09 -26.37 -2.52
N LYS A 305 14.63 -25.21 -2.91
CA LYS A 305 16.01 -25.08 -3.38
C LYS A 305 16.97 -24.77 -2.25
N ALA A 306 18.07 -25.53 -2.19
CA ALA A 306 19.10 -25.36 -1.18
C ALA A 306 20.09 -24.26 -1.58
N PHE A 307 20.53 -23.49 -0.59
CA PHE A 307 21.59 -22.49 -0.72
C PHE A 307 22.50 -22.50 0.51
N LYS A 308 23.68 -21.90 0.38
CA LYS A 308 24.67 -21.81 1.47
C LYS A 308 24.46 -20.54 2.29
N THR A 309 24.50 -20.68 3.61
CA THR A 309 24.47 -19.59 4.58
C THR A 309 25.87 -19.27 5.10
N ALA A 310 25.99 -18.17 5.85
CA ALA A 310 27.22 -17.83 6.54
C ALA A 310 27.36 -18.52 7.91
N ASP A 311 26.38 -19.33 8.33
CA ASP A 311 26.42 -20.08 9.58
C ASP A 311 27.49 -21.20 9.51
N PRO A 312 28.45 -21.26 10.42
CA PRO A 312 29.52 -22.26 10.36
C PRO A 312 29.09 -23.68 10.73
N ILE A 313 27.93 -23.84 11.37
CA ILE A 313 27.40 -25.14 11.85
C ILE A 313 26.34 -25.66 10.87
N TYR A 314 25.43 -24.77 10.49
CA TYR A 314 24.30 -25.08 9.60
C TYR A 314 24.48 -24.29 8.29
N ASP A 315 25.45 -24.67 7.50
CA ASP A 315 25.85 -23.94 6.29
C ASP A 315 24.85 -24.08 5.13
N THR A 316 23.83 -24.92 5.28
CA THR A 316 22.83 -25.17 4.24
C THR A 316 21.43 -24.82 4.73
N ALA A 317 20.70 -24.10 3.89
CA ALA A 317 19.31 -23.73 4.12
C ALA A 317 18.45 -23.98 2.88
N VAL A 318 17.13 -24.04 3.07
CA VAL A 318 16.11 -24.18 2.02
C VAL A 318 15.03 -23.14 2.25
N ILE A 319 14.59 -22.49 1.19
CA ILE A 319 13.34 -21.71 1.21
C ILE A 319 12.19 -22.70 1.05
N VAL A 320 11.36 -22.86 2.08
CA VAL A 320 10.23 -23.79 2.02
C VAL A 320 8.96 -23.16 1.52
N LYS A 321 8.84 -21.81 1.65
CA LYS A 321 7.75 -21.01 1.13
C LYS A 321 8.20 -19.55 0.98
N ALA A 322 7.82 -18.95 -0.12
CA ALA A 322 8.05 -17.54 -0.39
C ALA A 322 6.77 -16.94 -1.00
N ILE A 323 6.14 -16.01 -0.29
CA ILE A 323 4.80 -15.52 -0.63
C ILE A 323 4.77 -14.00 -0.58
N GLN A 324 4.09 -13.42 -1.55
CA GLN A 324 3.76 -12.00 -1.59
C GLN A 324 2.26 -11.83 -1.83
N THR A 325 1.62 -11.00 -1.04
CA THR A 325 0.24 -10.57 -1.24
C THR A 325 0.21 -9.11 -1.62
N ILE A 326 -0.54 -8.77 -2.65
CA ILE A 326 -0.74 -7.41 -3.14
C ILE A 326 -2.24 -7.15 -3.21
N LYS A 327 -2.74 -6.26 -2.37
CA LYS A 327 -4.13 -5.78 -2.41
C LYS A 327 -4.11 -4.31 -2.76
N PHE A 328 -4.92 -3.90 -3.71
CA PHE A 328 -4.98 -2.51 -4.15
C PHE A 328 -6.38 -2.16 -4.63
N SER A 329 -6.86 -0.99 -4.24
CA SER A 329 -8.04 -0.37 -4.83
C SER A 329 -7.76 1.11 -5.12
N LEU A 330 -8.39 1.64 -6.14
CA LEU A 330 -8.30 3.05 -6.53
C LEU A 330 -9.66 3.50 -7.07
N ASP A 331 -10.21 4.54 -6.46
CA ASP A 331 -11.46 5.16 -6.84
C ASP A 331 -11.36 6.70 -6.81
N GLU A 332 -12.48 7.39 -6.91
CA GLU A 332 -12.55 8.87 -6.91
C GLU A 332 -11.96 9.53 -5.65
N LYS A 333 -11.87 8.81 -4.54
CA LYS A 333 -11.37 9.34 -3.26
C LYS A 333 -9.88 9.19 -3.10
N GLY A 334 -9.33 8.15 -3.69
CA GLY A 334 -7.92 7.79 -3.57
C GLY A 334 -7.69 6.31 -3.72
N GLY A 335 -6.53 5.86 -3.24
CA GLY A 335 -6.16 4.45 -3.19
C GLY A 335 -6.28 3.90 -1.79
N GLU A 336 -6.85 2.73 -1.66
CA GLU A 336 -6.86 1.97 -0.42
C GLU A 336 -6.21 0.61 -0.60
N ILE A 337 -5.29 0.35 0.31
CA ILE A 337 -4.94 -0.99 0.72
C ILE A 337 -5.50 -1.13 2.14
N LYS A 338 -6.82 -1.16 2.22
CA LYS A 338 -7.76 -1.34 3.32
C LYS A 338 -7.54 -0.54 4.63
N SER A 339 -8.37 0.46 4.92
CA SER A 339 -9.11 0.85 6.13
C SER A 339 -9.41 2.36 6.28
N GLU A 340 -10.56 2.70 6.85
CA GLU A 340 -11.25 4.00 6.83
C GLU A 340 -10.68 5.10 7.74
N ALA A 341 -10.79 6.39 7.30
CA ALA A 341 -11.39 7.53 8.03
C ALA A 341 -11.29 8.85 7.24
N ALA A 342 -12.37 9.65 7.19
CA ALA A 342 -12.52 10.90 6.46
C ALA A 342 -12.23 12.14 7.32
N ILE A 343 -11.69 13.22 6.73
CA ILE A 343 -11.75 14.61 7.25
C ILE A 343 -11.84 15.59 6.08
N ASP A 344 -12.81 16.50 6.15
CA ASP A 344 -13.19 17.51 5.17
C ASP A 344 -12.49 18.86 5.46
N VAL A 345 -11.89 19.52 4.45
CA VAL A 345 -11.46 20.94 4.55
C VAL A 345 -11.67 21.66 3.22
N LYS A 346 -12.54 22.69 3.24
CA LYS A 346 -12.79 23.61 2.12
C LYS A 346 -11.93 24.86 2.22
N ASN A 347 -11.32 25.29 1.11
CA ASN A 347 -10.90 26.68 0.94
C ASN A 347 -11.06 27.14 -0.53
N PHE A 348 -11.66 28.31 -0.72
CA PHE A 348 -11.92 28.96 -2.00
C PHE A 348 -10.90 30.06 -2.28
N THR A 349 -10.44 30.21 -3.52
CA THR A 349 -10.04 31.53 -4.09
C THR A 349 -10.17 31.51 -5.61
N THR A 350 -10.82 32.54 -6.14
CA THR A 350 -11.05 32.80 -7.56
C THR A 350 -10.03 33.80 -8.09
N SER A 351 -9.55 33.64 -9.34
CA SER A 351 -9.08 34.71 -10.18
C SER A 351 -9.28 34.40 -11.66
N VAL A 352 -9.83 35.36 -12.41
CA VAL A 352 -10.21 35.25 -13.81
C VAL A 352 -9.15 35.94 -14.67
N ALA A 353 -8.67 35.28 -15.72
CA ALA A 353 -7.97 35.86 -16.85
C ALA A 353 -8.56 35.26 -18.15
N GLU A 354 -8.91 36.12 -19.12
CA GLU A 354 -9.49 35.72 -20.39
C GLU A 354 -8.49 34.90 -21.25
N PRO A 355 -8.93 33.79 -21.88
CA PRO A 355 -8.04 32.88 -22.56
C PRO A 355 -7.98 33.09 -24.07
N LYS A 356 -6.80 32.90 -24.63
CA LYS A 356 -6.65 32.41 -26.02
C LYS A 356 -7.36 31.04 -26.10
N LYS A 357 -8.10 30.83 -27.18
CA LYS A 357 -8.81 29.57 -27.44
C LYS A 357 -7.79 28.43 -27.60
N GLU A 358 -7.43 27.80 -26.51
CA GLU A 358 -6.60 26.59 -26.47
C GLU A 358 -7.53 25.38 -26.70
N GLU A 359 -7.03 24.33 -27.35
CA GLU A 359 -7.78 23.08 -27.47
C GLU A 359 -7.61 22.24 -26.19
N PRO A 360 -8.67 21.57 -25.70
CA PRO A 360 -8.59 20.72 -24.52
C PRO A 360 -7.70 19.50 -24.77
N ARG A 361 -6.99 19.06 -23.75
CA ARG A 361 -6.27 17.78 -23.72
C ARG A 361 -7.15 16.76 -23.02
N TYR A 362 -7.15 15.53 -23.55
CA TYR A 362 -7.97 14.41 -23.04
C TYR A 362 -7.05 13.35 -22.45
N PHE A 363 -7.02 13.25 -21.13
CA PHE A 363 -6.22 12.28 -20.37
C PHE A 363 -7.07 11.07 -19.98
N TYR A 364 -7.53 10.31 -20.99
CA TYR A 364 -8.42 9.17 -20.78
C TYR A 364 -7.64 7.86 -20.74
N LEU A 365 -7.66 7.17 -19.59
CA LEU A 365 -7.11 5.83 -19.40
C LEU A 365 -8.17 4.78 -19.82
N ASP A 366 -8.58 4.84 -21.06
CA ASP A 366 -9.62 4.01 -21.68
C ASP A 366 -9.07 2.90 -22.58
N ASP A 367 -7.78 2.66 -22.54
CA ASP A 367 -7.02 1.61 -23.22
C ASP A 367 -5.79 1.26 -22.36
N THR A 368 -4.98 0.29 -22.78
CA THR A 368 -3.79 -0.19 -22.07
C THR A 368 -2.97 0.94 -21.45
N PHE A 369 -2.72 0.84 -20.15
CA PHE A 369 -1.91 1.77 -19.40
C PHE A 369 -1.08 1.08 -18.31
N VAL A 370 -0.12 1.82 -17.77
CA VAL A 370 0.63 1.42 -16.57
C VAL A 370 0.38 2.44 -15.47
N ILE A 371 0.15 1.93 -14.26
CA ILE A 371 0.15 2.68 -13.01
C ILE A 371 1.44 2.40 -12.26
N PHE A 372 2.08 3.45 -11.74
CA PHE A 372 3.14 3.34 -10.75
C PHE A 372 2.72 4.07 -9.47
N LEU A 373 3.08 3.51 -8.32
CA LEU A 373 2.99 4.22 -7.03
C LEU A 373 4.41 4.53 -6.56
N ARG A 374 4.68 5.80 -6.29
CA ARG A 374 5.96 6.28 -5.83
C ARG A 374 5.78 7.14 -4.59
N GLU A 375 6.65 6.99 -3.62
CA GLU A 375 6.75 7.94 -2.52
C GLU A 375 7.43 9.22 -3.01
N LYS A 376 6.86 10.36 -2.70
CA LYS A 376 7.33 11.67 -3.16
C LYS A 376 8.78 11.93 -2.77
N GLY A 377 9.58 12.32 -3.75
CA GLY A 377 11.00 12.55 -3.55
C GLY A 377 11.88 11.28 -3.60
N LYS A 378 11.31 10.12 -3.86
CA LYS A 378 12.06 8.89 -4.15
C LYS A 378 12.24 8.70 -5.65
N ASP A 379 13.33 8.02 -6.03
CA ASP A 379 13.70 7.84 -7.44
C ASP A 379 12.89 6.75 -8.14
N LEU A 380 12.50 5.69 -7.42
CA LEU A 380 11.81 4.54 -7.97
C LEU A 380 10.41 4.36 -7.36
N PRO A 381 9.45 3.85 -8.14
CA PRO A 381 8.17 3.45 -7.60
C PRO A 381 8.34 2.22 -6.71
N TYR A 382 7.46 2.03 -5.74
CA TYR A 382 7.39 0.85 -4.88
C TYR A 382 6.38 -0.19 -5.37
N PHE A 383 5.56 0.19 -6.34
CA PHE A 383 4.55 -0.65 -6.98
C PHE A 383 4.40 -0.26 -8.45
N ALA A 384 4.13 -1.25 -9.30
CA ALA A 384 3.74 -1.06 -10.69
C ALA A 384 2.66 -2.07 -11.10
N GLY A 385 1.73 -1.63 -11.94
CA GLY A 385 0.70 -2.47 -12.55
C GLY A 385 0.48 -2.09 -14.01
N ARG A 386 0.50 -3.07 -14.93
CA ARG A 386 0.07 -2.92 -16.31
C ARG A 386 -1.33 -3.50 -16.45
N ILE A 387 -2.26 -2.70 -16.94
CA ILE A 387 -3.66 -3.02 -17.12
C ILE A 387 -3.96 -3.03 -18.62
N GLU A 388 -4.35 -4.19 -19.14
CA GLU A 388 -4.78 -4.38 -20.53
C GLU A 388 -6.19 -4.96 -20.58
N ASP A 389 -6.53 -5.89 -19.68
CA ASP A 389 -7.86 -6.44 -19.48
C ASP A 389 -8.47 -5.88 -18.18
N ILE A 390 -9.26 -4.80 -18.31
CA ILE A 390 -9.85 -4.12 -17.14
C ILE A 390 -10.83 -5.00 -16.37
N SER A 391 -11.42 -6.03 -16.99
CA SER A 391 -12.39 -6.90 -16.33
C SER A 391 -11.81 -7.71 -15.15
N LYS A 392 -10.49 -7.81 -15.08
CA LYS A 392 -9.78 -8.44 -13.95
C LYS A 392 -9.61 -7.53 -12.75
N PHE A 393 -9.90 -6.24 -12.91
CA PHE A 393 -9.57 -5.19 -11.96
C PHE A 393 -10.79 -4.37 -11.51
N GLN A 394 -12.02 -4.83 -11.80
CA GLN A 394 -13.27 -4.20 -11.36
C GLN A 394 -14.28 -5.20 -10.85
#